data_a51fab6e8502337b845cf3dc12a7d2d9
#
_entry.id   a51fab6e8502337b845cf3dc12a7d2d9
#
_cell.length_a   1.000
_cell.length_b   1.000
_cell.length_c   1.000
_cell.angle_alpha   90.00
_cell.angle_beta   90.00
_cell.angle_gamma   90.00
#
_symmetry.space_group_name_H-M   'P 1'
#
loop_
_entity.id
_entity.type
_entity.pdbx_description
1 polymer ?
#
loop_
_entity_poly.entity_id
_entity_poly.type
_entity_poly.pdbx_seq_one_letter_code
_entity_poly.pdbx_strand_id
1 'polypeptide(L)'
;MKLRILLLSLLATYTIHLTAQELYSNDLFCVKADNNLAVIAASGIAEKKKDVYSMALKSIFNALFLNGIDGVENGRPLVGKEDSYYMNQFFNSRYMLFVKNYETVEEPVRQSSRLYKGTVTAQILLG
;
A
#
# COMPACT_ATOMS: atom_id res chain seq x y z
N MET A 1 13.72 41.89 1.28
CA MET A 1 13.95 41.09 0.07
C MET A 1 14.59 39.74 0.35
N LYS A 2 15.66 39.65 1.16
CA LYS A 2 16.30 38.36 1.48
C LYS A 2 15.42 37.40 2.24
N LEU A 3 14.49 37.88 3.07
CA LEU A 3 13.58 37.03 3.84
C LEU A 3 12.54 36.31 2.98
N ARG A 4 12.08 36.92 1.89
CA ARG A 4 11.10 36.33 0.99
C ARG A 4 11.69 35.19 0.17
N ILE A 5 12.94 35.28 -0.21
CA ILE A 5 13.65 34.25 -0.99
C ILE A 5 13.92 33.02 -0.12
N LEU A 6 14.26 33.22 1.18
CA LEU A 6 14.44 32.15 2.14
C LEU A 6 13.15 31.39 2.44
N LEU A 7 12.02 32.08 2.56
CA LEU A 7 10.71 31.47 2.77
C LEU A 7 10.26 30.64 1.58
N LEU A 8 10.50 31.10 0.33
CA LEU A 8 10.18 30.37 -0.87
C LEU A 8 11.01 29.10 -1.02
N SER A 9 12.30 29.13 -0.70
CA SER A 9 13.13 27.92 -0.76
C SER A 9 12.80 26.91 0.34
N LEU A 10 12.36 27.33 1.53
CA LEU A 10 11.86 26.45 2.56
C LEU A 10 10.55 25.76 2.18
N LEU A 11 9.63 26.46 1.54
CA LEU A 11 8.37 25.90 1.03
C LEU A 11 8.61 24.90 -0.09
N ALA A 12 9.53 25.15 -1.01
CA ALA A 12 9.89 24.23 -2.08
C ALA A 12 10.52 22.95 -1.53
N THR A 13 11.36 23.03 -0.51
CA THR A 13 11.95 21.86 0.15
C THR A 13 10.90 21.02 0.86
N TYR A 14 9.91 21.65 1.48
CA TYR A 14 8.82 20.97 2.16
C TYR A 14 7.91 20.20 1.17
N THR A 15 7.66 20.78 0.00
CA THR A 15 6.85 20.15 -1.05
C THR A 15 7.51 18.90 -1.62
N ILE A 16 8.83 18.88 -1.75
CA ILE A 16 9.59 17.71 -2.22
C ILE A 16 9.49 16.55 -1.23
N HIS A 17 9.49 16.81 0.07
CA HIS A 17 9.32 15.77 1.08
C HIS A 17 7.92 15.11 1.04
N LEU A 18 6.88 15.89 0.78
CA LEU A 18 5.51 15.37 0.69
C LEU A 18 5.28 14.47 -0.53
N THR A 19 5.98 14.70 -1.63
CA THR A 19 5.85 13.90 -2.86
C THR A 19 6.58 12.57 -2.80
N ALA A 20 7.41 12.33 -1.78
CA ALA A 20 8.16 11.08 -1.61
C ALA A 20 7.42 10.01 -0.81
N GLN A 21 6.22 10.30 -0.28
CA GLN A 21 5.44 9.34 0.49
C GLN A 21 4.74 8.33 -0.40
N GLU A 22 4.78 7.06 0.01
CA GLU A 22 4.02 6.00 -0.65
C GLU A 22 2.51 6.20 -0.44
N LEU A 23 1.74 5.96 -1.51
CA LEU A 23 0.29 6.07 -1.50
C LEU A 23 -0.33 4.69 -1.32
N TYR A 24 -0.85 4.41 -0.12
CA TYR A 24 -1.60 3.19 0.12
C TYR A 24 -3.07 3.37 -0.26
N SER A 25 -3.60 2.39 -1.00
CA SER A 25 -4.99 2.38 -1.40
C SER A 25 -5.86 1.77 -0.29
N ASN A 26 -7.06 2.28 -0.12
CA ASN A 26 -8.10 1.66 0.72
C ASN A 26 -9.13 0.90 -0.12
N ASP A 27 -8.96 0.85 -1.43
CA ASP A 27 -9.82 0.12 -2.35
C ASP A 27 -9.40 -1.35 -2.37
N LEU A 28 -9.84 -2.09 -1.36
CA LEU A 28 -9.54 -3.50 -1.20
C LEU A 28 -10.64 -4.20 -0.39
N PHE A 29 -10.80 -5.50 -0.64
CA PHE A 29 -11.76 -6.30 0.10
C PHE A 29 -11.35 -7.77 0.12
N CYS A 30 -11.81 -8.50 1.14
CA CYS A 30 -11.59 -9.93 1.27
C CYS A 30 -12.61 -10.69 0.43
N VAL A 31 -12.13 -11.54 -0.49
CA VAL A 31 -12.97 -12.42 -1.29
C VAL A 31 -13.37 -13.65 -0.45
N LYS A 32 -12.39 -14.25 0.23
CA LYS A 32 -12.60 -15.37 1.16
C LYS A 32 -11.39 -15.50 2.06
N ALA A 33 -11.58 -16.07 3.25
CA ALA A 33 -10.49 -16.30 4.17
C ALA A 33 -10.78 -17.53 5.04
N ASP A 34 -9.70 -18.24 5.42
CA ASP A 34 -9.71 -19.23 6.47
C ASP A 34 -8.61 -18.88 7.49
N ASN A 35 -8.25 -19.81 8.37
CA ASN A 35 -7.26 -19.54 9.42
C ASN A 35 -5.84 -19.36 8.89
N ASN A 36 -5.55 -19.85 7.68
CA ASN A 36 -4.19 -19.89 7.13
C ASN A 36 -4.00 -18.98 5.91
N LEU A 37 -5.08 -18.68 5.20
CA LEU A 37 -4.99 -18.00 3.93
C LEU A 37 -6.16 -17.02 3.75
N ALA A 38 -5.86 -15.84 3.26
CA ALA A 38 -6.87 -14.87 2.83
C ALA A 38 -6.69 -14.56 1.35
N VAL A 39 -7.78 -14.51 0.60
CA VAL A 39 -7.81 -14.05 -0.79
C VAL A 39 -8.37 -12.64 -0.79
N ILE A 40 -7.55 -11.67 -1.17
CA ILE A 40 -7.87 -10.25 -1.08
C ILE A 40 -7.70 -9.61 -2.44
N ALA A 41 -8.74 -8.90 -2.87
CA ALA A 41 -8.70 -8.06 -4.07
C ALA A 41 -8.31 -6.65 -3.64
N ALA A 42 -7.34 -6.05 -4.33
CA ALA A 42 -6.84 -4.74 -3.99
C ALA A 42 -6.41 -3.96 -5.24
N SER A 43 -6.63 -2.66 -5.19
CA SER A 43 -6.10 -1.74 -6.19
C SER A 43 -4.81 -1.12 -5.69
N GLY A 44 -3.86 -0.94 -6.61
CA GLY A 44 -2.63 -0.21 -6.34
C GLY A 44 -2.60 1.08 -7.15
N ILE A 45 -2.00 2.10 -6.57
CA ILE A 45 -1.83 3.42 -7.19
C ILE A 45 -0.35 3.77 -7.14
N ALA A 46 0.22 4.17 -8.26
CA ALA A 46 1.64 4.55 -8.34
C ALA A 46 1.89 5.51 -9.49
N GLU A 47 2.97 6.26 -9.40
CA GLU A 47 3.41 7.16 -10.46
C GLU A 47 3.93 6.41 -11.69
N LYS A 48 4.46 5.19 -11.48
CA LYS A 48 4.98 4.34 -12.55
C LYS A 48 4.16 3.07 -12.67
N LYS A 49 3.86 2.67 -13.91
CA LYS A 49 3.12 1.43 -14.17
C LYS A 49 3.72 0.21 -13.48
N LYS A 50 5.05 0.10 -13.49
CA LYS A 50 5.76 -1.04 -12.92
C LYS A 50 5.57 -1.19 -11.42
N ASP A 51 5.22 -0.12 -10.72
CA ASP A 51 5.08 -0.10 -9.26
C ASP A 51 3.63 -0.33 -8.79
N VAL A 52 2.66 -0.35 -9.70
CA VAL A 52 1.24 -0.43 -9.34
C VAL A 52 0.91 -1.72 -8.59
N TYR A 53 1.40 -2.87 -9.05
CA TYR A 53 1.08 -4.13 -8.41
C TYR A 53 1.77 -4.30 -7.06
N SER A 54 3.01 -3.85 -6.92
CA SER A 54 3.67 -3.86 -5.63
C SER A 54 2.97 -2.94 -4.63
N MET A 55 2.44 -1.81 -5.08
CA MET A 55 1.66 -0.92 -4.22
C MET A 55 0.31 -1.53 -3.85
N ALA A 56 -0.33 -2.29 -4.74
CA ALA A 56 -1.53 -3.04 -4.39
C ALA A 56 -1.26 -4.04 -3.27
N LEU A 57 -0.19 -4.82 -3.40
CA LEU A 57 0.20 -5.81 -2.38
C LEU A 57 0.56 -5.14 -1.05
N LYS A 58 1.34 -4.07 -1.08
CA LYS A 58 1.68 -3.29 0.11
C LYS A 58 0.44 -2.70 0.78
N SER A 59 -0.54 -2.26 0.00
CA SER A 59 -1.80 -1.72 0.53
C SER A 59 -2.58 -2.78 1.30
N ILE A 60 -2.57 -4.04 0.84
CA ILE A 60 -3.17 -5.14 1.57
C ILE A 60 -2.56 -5.27 2.97
N PHE A 61 -1.23 -5.31 3.07
CA PHE A 61 -0.55 -5.46 4.35
C PHE A 61 -0.72 -4.24 5.24
N ASN A 62 -0.71 -3.06 4.67
CA ASN A 62 -0.98 -1.84 5.42
C ASN A 62 -2.37 -1.90 6.08
N ALA A 63 -3.39 -2.31 5.33
CA ALA A 63 -4.73 -2.47 5.86
C ALA A 63 -4.82 -3.58 6.91
N LEU A 64 -4.23 -4.75 6.65
CA LEU A 64 -4.25 -5.88 7.59
C LEU A 64 -3.61 -5.51 8.94
N PHE A 65 -2.51 -4.77 8.91
CA PHE A 65 -1.75 -4.48 10.12
C PHE A 65 -2.39 -3.36 10.94
N LEU A 66 -2.87 -2.31 10.30
CA LEU A 66 -3.27 -1.09 10.99
C LEU A 66 -4.78 -0.94 11.16
N ASN A 67 -5.56 -1.34 10.17
CA ASN A 67 -7.00 -1.09 10.15
C ASN A 67 -7.85 -2.36 10.31
N GLY A 68 -7.28 -3.50 9.94
CA GLY A 68 -8.06 -4.72 9.77
C GLY A 68 -8.81 -4.73 8.43
N ILE A 69 -9.16 -5.92 7.98
CA ILE A 69 -9.98 -6.14 6.77
C ILE A 69 -11.16 -7.01 7.15
N ASP A 70 -12.37 -6.58 6.81
CA ASP A 70 -13.57 -7.36 7.05
C ASP A 70 -13.45 -8.74 6.39
N GLY A 71 -13.72 -9.79 7.16
CA GLY A 71 -13.57 -11.17 6.72
C GLY A 71 -12.26 -11.82 7.09
N VAL A 72 -11.27 -11.05 7.57
CA VAL A 72 -9.97 -11.57 8.06
C VAL A 72 -9.87 -11.31 9.56
N GLU A 73 -9.68 -12.37 10.34
CA GLU A 73 -9.53 -12.29 11.81
C GLU A 73 -10.62 -11.42 12.47
N ASN A 74 -11.87 -11.57 12.03
CA ASN A 74 -13.02 -10.80 12.50
C ASN A 74 -12.87 -9.28 12.31
N GLY A 75 -12.14 -8.87 11.29
CA GLY A 75 -11.91 -7.44 11.00
C GLY A 75 -10.91 -6.76 11.91
N ARG A 76 -10.20 -7.51 12.76
CA ARG A 76 -9.22 -6.93 13.69
C ARG A 76 -7.89 -6.66 13.02
N PRO A 77 -7.23 -5.53 13.32
CA PRO A 77 -5.88 -5.29 12.82
C PRO A 77 -4.89 -6.28 13.45
N LEU A 78 -3.96 -6.79 12.64
CA LEU A 78 -3.03 -7.82 13.09
C LEU A 78 -1.94 -7.26 14.02
N VAL A 79 -1.55 -6.02 13.85
CA VAL A 79 -0.49 -5.37 14.65
C VAL A 79 -1.07 -4.40 15.66
N GLY A 80 -2.11 -3.68 15.30
CA GLY A 80 -2.83 -2.77 16.20
C GLY A 80 -2.10 -1.49 16.57
N LYS A 81 -0.79 -1.49 16.63
CA LYS A 81 0.04 -0.30 16.86
C LYS A 81 1.16 -0.24 15.85
N GLU A 82 1.47 0.97 15.44
CA GLU A 82 2.55 1.23 14.53
C GLU A 82 3.90 1.05 15.21
N ASP A 83 4.68 0.07 14.74
CA ASP A 83 6.10 -0.06 15.00
C ASP A 83 6.83 0.38 13.72
N SER A 84 7.31 1.60 13.70
CA SER A 84 7.88 2.22 12.50
C SER A 84 9.08 1.45 11.95
N TYR A 85 9.92 0.91 12.83
CA TYR A 85 11.10 0.17 12.41
C TYR A 85 10.72 -1.15 11.75
N TYR A 86 9.85 -1.92 12.38
CA TYR A 86 9.37 -3.20 11.87
C TYR A 86 8.60 -3.02 10.56
N MET A 87 7.71 -2.04 10.51
CA MET A 87 6.89 -1.76 9.33
C MET A 87 7.77 -1.37 8.13
N ASN A 88 8.79 -0.54 8.34
CA ASN A 88 9.72 -0.18 7.28
C ASN A 88 10.45 -1.39 6.71
N GLN A 89 10.96 -2.26 7.56
CA GLN A 89 11.64 -3.48 7.10
C GLN A 89 10.69 -4.41 6.36
N PHE A 90 9.48 -4.56 6.87
CA PHE A 90 8.46 -5.41 6.27
C PHE A 90 8.12 -4.93 4.86
N PHE A 91 7.81 -3.65 4.70
CA PHE A 91 7.41 -3.10 3.41
C PHE A 91 8.56 -2.99 2.40
N ASN A 92 9.79 -2.94 2.87
CA ASN A 92 10.93 -2.89 1.95
C ASN A 92 11.29 -4.24 1.35
N SER A 93 11.16 -5.33 2.12
CA SER A 93 11.71 -6.60 1.64
C SER A 93 10.94 -7.86 2.05
N ARG A 94 10.10 -7.80 3.08
CA ARG A 94 9.54 -9.02 3.67
C ARG A 94 8.11 -9.33 3.25
N TYR A 95 7.36 -8.36 2.76
CA TYR A 95 5.94 -8.57 2.48
C TYR A 95 5.71 -9.68 1.44
N MET A 96 6.58 -9.82 0.45
CA MET A 96 6.43 -10.86 -0.57
C MET A 96 6.55 -12.28 -0.03
N LEU A 97 7.17 -12.47 1.13
CA LEU A 97 7.25 -13.79 1.78
C LEU A 97 5.87 -14.30 2.20
N PHE A 98 4.93 -13.42 2.42
CA PHE A 98 3.57 -13.73 2.85
C PHE A 98 2.57 -13.73 1.70
N VAL A 99 3.01 -13.47 0.49
CA VAL A 99 2.19 -13.57 -0.72
C VAL A 99 2.44 -14.92 -1.36
N LYS A 100 1.48 -15.83 -1.26
CA LYS A 100 1.59 -17.14 -1.90
C LYS A 100 1.52 -17.04 -3.41
N ASN A 101 0.58 -16.24 -3.89
CA ASN A 101 0.35 -16.01 -5.31
C ASN A 101 -0.51 -14.76 -5.49
N TYR A 102 -0.44 -14.14 -6.66
CA TYR A 102 -1.37 -13.07 -7.02
C TYR A 102 -1.65 -13.11 -8.52
N GLU A 103 -2.83 -12.66 -8.89
CA GLU A 103 -3.27 -12.53 -10.27
C GLU A 103 -3.63 -11.09 -10.56
N THR A 104 -3.27 -10.62 -11.75
CA THR A 104 -3.63 -9.28 -12.19
C THR A 104 -5.04 -9.32 -12.75
N VAL A 105 -5.93 -8.51 -12.18
CA VAL A 105 -7.33 -8.40 -12.60
C VAL A 105 -7.49 -7.28 -13.61
N GLU A 106 -6.89 -6.14 -13.32
CA GLU A 106 -6.88 -4.99 -14.22
C GLU A 106 -5.46 -4.50 -14.42
N GLU A 107 -5.07 -4.32 -15.68
CA GLU A 107 -3.78 -3.74 -16.02
C GLU A 107 -3.71 -2.28 -15.58
N PRO A 108 -2.50 -1.76 -15.30
CA PRO A 108 -2.36 -0.36 -14.91
C PRO A 108 -2.85 0.59 -16.01
N VAL A 109 -3.81 1.42 -15.66
CA VAL A 109 -4.31 2.48 -16.53
C VAL A 109 -4.11 3.83 -15.87
N ARG A 110 -3.96 4.87 -16.67
CA ARG A 110 -3.78 6.22 -16.17
C ARG A 110 -5.07 6.69 -15.49
N GLN A 111 -4.99 6.98 -14.20
CA GLN A 111 -6.10 7.49 -13.44
C GLN A 111 -6.11 9.03 -13.42
N SER A 112 -4.93 9.65 -13.42
CA SER A 112 -4.75 11.09 -13.46
C SER A 112 -3.48 11.42 -14.23
N SER A 113 -3.11 12.70 -14.32
CA SER A 113 -1.89 13.11 -15.03
C SER A 113 -0.60 12.50 -14.49
N ARG A 114 -0.62 12.01 -13.23
CA ARG A 114 0.57 11.50 -12.55
C ARG A 114 0.46 10.07 -12.07
N LEU A 115 -0.75 9.50 -12.02
CA LEU A 115 -0.98 8.24 -11.32
C LEU A 115 -1.58 7.20 -12.24
N TYR A 116 -1.10 5.98 -12.07
CA TYR A 116 -1.67 4.77 -12.67
C TYR A 116 -2.37 3.95 -11.60
N LYS A 117 -3.43 3.25 -11.97
CA LYS A 117 -4.18 2.36 -11.10
C LYS A 117 -4.34 1.00 -11.78
N GLY A 118 -4.12 -0.08 -11.01
CA GLY A 118 -4.37 -1.45 -11.44
C GLY A 118 -4.88 -2.26 -10.26
N THR A 119 -5.42 -3.43 -10.54
CA THR A 119 -6.04 -4.28 -9.52
C THR A 119 -5.48 -5.69 -9.57
N VAL A 120 -5.23 -6.26 -8.40
CA VAL A 120 -4.78 -7.64 -8.23
C VAL A 120 -5.72 -8.39 -7.28
N THR A 121 -5.73 -9.72 -7.40
CA THR A 121 -6.27 -10.61 -6.37
C THR A 121 -5.11 -11.44 -5.85
N ALA A 122 -4.85 -11.36 -4.55
CA ALA A 122 -3.69 -11.98 -3.93
C ALA A 122 -4.12 -13.01 -2.88
N GLN A 123 -3.33 -14.09 -2.79
CA GLN A 123 -3.45 -15.08 -1.73
C GLN A 123 -2.40 -14.76 -0.67
N ILE A 124 -2.86 -14.39 0.53
CA ILE A 124 -2.03 -13.92 1.62
C ILE A 124 -1.95 -14.98 2.70
N LEU A 125 -0.74 -15.34 3.10
CA LEU A 125 -0.51 -16.29 4.18
C LEU A 125 -0.69 -15.61 5.53
N LEU A 126 -1.57 -16.17 6.38
CA LEU A 126 -1.91 -15.60 7.69
C LEU A 126 -1.20 -16.28 8.85
N GLY A 127 -0.66 -17.44 8.64
CA GLY A 127 -0.01 -18.17 9.72
C GLY A 127 1.08 -19.11 9.31
#